data_fcb18e22f3fe7a1ac6e244c5196aaf61
#
_entry.id   fcb18e22f3fe7a1ac6e244c5196aaf61
#
_cell.length_a   1.000
_cell.length_b   1.000
_cell.length_c   1.000
_cell.angle_alpha   90.00
_cell.angle_beta   90.00
_cell.angle_gamma   90.00
#
_symmetry.space_group_name_H-M   'P 1'
#
loop_
_entity.id
_entity.type
_entity.pdbx_description
1 polymer ?
#
loop_
_entity_poly.entity_id
_entity_poly.type
_entity_poly.pdbx_seq_one_letter_code
_entity_poly.pdbx_strand_id
1 'polypeptide(L)'
;SLSVTDSGVFLMGDTRCAFYDNAGQQTGMYAYTGTLVGGSSENGKAALLFENETKRRSSLVLLDSVGADPRQIDFDMVVKNVHVMDENAYVLTKVGMETYSFDGTQKSSVEVSDSYDDFLRIDKYLFLFGYDKIDRMDFAN
;
A
#
# COMPACT_ATOMS: atom_id res chain seq x y z
N SER A 1 -9.14 -4.92 -9.30
CA SER A 1 -9.20 -3.48 -9.03
C SER A 1 -8.63 -2.67 -10.18
N LEU A 2 -9.16 -1.49 -10.40
CA LEU A 2 -8.80 -0.58 -11.48
C LEU A 2 -8.48 0.79 -10.88
N SER A 3 -7.35 1.37 -11.29
CA SER A 3 -6.98 2.74 -10.94
C SER A 3 -6.58 3.48 -12.21
N VAL A 4 -7.12 4.68 -12.40
CA VAL A 4 -6.86 5.52 -13.56
C VAL A 4 -6.09 6.76 -13.11
N THR A 5 -5.03 7.09 -13.85
CA THR A 5 -4.22 8.28 -13.63
C THR A 5 -4.09 9.08 -14.91
N ASP A 6 -3.52 10.28 -14.83
CA ASP A 6 -3.27 11.11 -16.01
C ASP A 6 -2.30 10.44 -17.00
N SER A 7 -1.43 9.56 -16.52
CA SER A 7 -0.42 8.88 -17.34
C SER A 7 -0.83 7.49 -17.83
N GLY A 8 -1.97 6.96 -17.37
CA GLY A 8 -2.42 5.65 -17.80
C GLY A 8 -3.33 4.94 -16.80
N VAL A 9 -3.34 3.62 -16.87
CA VAL A 9 -4.23 2.75 -16.11
C VAL A 9 -3.42 1.68 -15.39
N PHE A 10 -3.74 1.44 -14.13
CA PHE A 10 -3.23 0.32 -13.37
C PHE A 10 -4.36 -0.68 -13.11
N LEU A 11 -4.14 -1.94 -13.52
CA LEU A 11 -5.07 -3.04 -13.31
C LEU A 11 -4.49 -4.03 -12.31
N MET A 12 -5.22 -4.29 -11.24
CA MET A 12 -4.85 -5.26 -10.21
C MET A 12 -5.76 -6.48 -10.33
N GLY A 13 -5.22 -7.58 -10.82
CA GLY A 13 -5.92 -8.86 -10.92
C GLY A 13 -5.62 -9.78 -9.74
N ASP A 14 -6.03 -11.04 -9.84
CA ASP A 14 -5.88 -12.02 -8.77
C ASP A 14 -4.47 -12.65 -8.73
N THR A 15 -3.82 -12.75 -9.88
CA THR A 15 -2.52 -13.41 -10.00
C THR A 15 -1.41 -12.47 -10.48
N ARG A 16 -1.77 -11.30 -11.01
CA ARG A 16 -0.82 -10.32 -11.54
C ARG A 16 -1.47 -8.95 -11.62
N CYS A 17 -0.63 -7.92 -11.70
CA CYS A 17 -1.06 -6.58 -12.02
C CYS A 17 -0.33 -6.08 -13.27
N ALA A 18 -0.88 -5.03 -13.90
CA ALA A 18 -0.30 -4.47 -15.10
C ALA A 18 -0.52 -2.95 -15.17
N PHE A 19 0.46 -2.27 -15.77
CA PHE A 19 0.38 -0.85 -16.06
C PHE A 19 0.23 -0.66 -17.57
N TYR A 20 -0.68 0.23 -17.96
CA TYR A 20 -0.94 0.59 -19.35
C TYR A 20 -0.84 2.10 -19.51
N ASP A 21 -0.26 2.55 -20.62
CA ASP A 21 -0.23 3.97 -20.95
C ASP A 21 -1.56 4.44 -21.58
N ASN A 22 -1.65 5.73 -21.88
CA ASN A 22 -2.87 6.32 -22.47
C ASN A 22 -3.13 5.85 -23.92
N ALA A 23 -2.17 5.22 -24.58
CA ALA A 23 -2.35 4.60 -25.89
C ALA A 23 -2.82 3.15 -25.78
N GLY A 24 -3.03 2.64 -24.56
CA GLY A 24 -3.46 1.28 -24.32
C GLY A 24 -2.35 0.23 -24.40
N GLN A 25 -1.10 0.67 -24.41
CA GLN A 25 0.04 -0.24 -24.45
C GLN A 25 0.49 -0.60 -23.02
N GLN A 26 0.77 -1.88 -22.78
CA GLN A 26 1.28 -2.34 -21.51
C GLN A 26 2.72 -1.84 -21.32
N THR A 27 2.95 -1.09 -20.25
CA THR A 27 4.25 -0.53 -19.90
C THR A 27 4.96 -1.31 -18.79
N GLY A 28 4.22 -2.13 -18.05
CA GLY A 28 4.81 -2.95 -17.00
C GLY A 28 3.84 -4.00 -16.52
N MET A 29 4.38 -5.04 -15.89
CA MET A 29 3.62 -6.13 -15.30
C MET A 29 4.38 -6.71 -14.11
N TYR A 30 3.63 -7.18 -13.10
CA TYR A 30 4.19 -7.91 -11.97
C TYR A 30 3.34 -9.15 -11.70
N ALA A 31 3.94 -10.33 -11.75
CA ALA A 31 3.29 -11.59 -11.41
C ALA A 31 3.50 -11.87 -9.91
N TYR A 32 2.42 -12.20 -9.20
CA TYR A 32 2.48 -12.41 -7.75
C TYR A 32 3.19 -13.70 -7.38
N THR A 33 3.90 -13.66 -6.26
CA THR A 33 4.54 -14.83 -5.66
C THR A 33 3.78 -15.32 -4.41
N GLY A 34 2.68 -14.67 -4.06
CA GLY A 34 1.88 -15.00 -2.88
C GLY A 34 0.41 -14.69 -3.10
N THR A 35 -0.38 -14.79 -2.04
CA THR A 35 -1.81 -14.50 -2.06
C THR A 35 -2.04 -13.01 -1.80
N LEU A 36 -2.59 -12.32 -2.79
CA LEU A 36 -2.92 -10.91 -2.67
C LEU A 36 -4.13 -10.74 -1.76
N VAL A 37 -3.99 -9.91 -0.72
CA VAL A 37 -5.08 -9.61 0.23
C VAL A 37 -5.48 -8.16 0.22
N GLY A 38 -4.72 -7.29 -0.43
CA GLY A 38 -5.04 -5.89 -0.53
C GLY A 38 -4.04 -5.14 -1.40
N GLY A 39 -4.30 -3.88 -1.62
CA GLY A 39 -3.40 -3.04 -2.37
C GLY A 39 -3.94 -1.63 -2.53
N SER A 40 -3.07 -0.75 -2.95
CA SER A 40 -3.38 0.66 -3.19
C SER A 40 -2.51 1.18 -4.32
N SER A 41 -3.02 2.13 -5.07
CA SER A 41 -2.22 2.77 -6.11
C SER A 41 -2.58 4.23 -6.26
N GLU A 42 -1.58 5.04 -6.60
CA GLU A 42 -1.73 6.47 -6.87
C GLU A 42 -0.59 6.93 -7.77
N ASN A 43 -0.92 7.66 -8.82
CA ASN A 43 0.07 8.30 -9.71
C ASN A 43 1.15 7.33 -10.25
N GLY A 44 0.73 6.15 -10.69
CA GLY A 44 1.63 5.17 -11.28
C GLY A 44 2.47 4.38 -10.28
N LYS A 45 2.25 4.55 -8.98
CA LYS A 45 2.88 3.76 -7.93
C LYS A 45 1.85 2.85 -7.30
N ALA A 46 2.24 1.61 -7.01
CA ALA A 46 1.35 0.63 -6.41
C ALA A 46 2.03 -0.08 -5.24
N ALA A 47 1.24 -0.31 -4.20
CA ALA A 47 1.64 -1.13 -3.06
C ALA A 47 0.71 -2.33 -3.00
N LEU A 48 1.29 -3.53 -3.05
CA LEU A 48 0.56 -4.79 -3.03
C LEU A 48 0.79 -5.49 -1.71
N LEU A 49 -0.28 -5.89 -1.07
CA LEU A 49 -0.22 -6.56 0.24
C LEU A 49 -0.50 -8.04 0.06
N PHE A 50 0.44 -8.86 0.50
CA PHE A 50 0.34 -10.32 0.48
C PHE A 50 0.35 -10.86 1.90
N GLU A 51 -0.37 -11.94 2.13
CA GLU A 51 -0.40 -12.60 3.42
C GLU A 51 0.02 -14.06 3.30
N ASN A 52 0.90 -14.47 4.20
CA ASN A 52 1.19 -15.87 4.45
C ASN A 52 0.31 -16.33 5.60
N GLU A 53 -0.80 -17.00 5.30
CA GLU A 53 -1.80 -17.40 6.28
C GLU A 53 -1.26 -18.38 7.32
N THR A 54 -0.36 -19.27 6.90
CA THR A 54 0.25 -20.27 7.79
C THR A 54 1.09 -19.62 8.88
N LYS A 55 1.87 -18.59 8.51
CA LYS A 55 2.76 -17.88 9.43
C LYS A 55 2.14 -16.63 10.03
N ARG A 56 0.98 -16.22 9.54
CA ARG A 56 0.27 -14.99 9.95
C ARG A 56 1.17 -13.75 9.83
N ARG A 57 1.81 -13.63 8.68
CA ARG A 57 2.72 -12.53 8.35
C ARG A 57 2.35 -11.92 7.01
N SER A 58 2.64 -10.65 6.86
CA SER A 58 2.41 -9.94 5.61
C SER A 58 3.72 -9.59 4.92
N SER A 59 3.63 -9.48 3.59
CA SER A 59 4.68 -8.88 2.76
C SER A 59 4.08 -7.76 1.93
N LEU A 60 4.82 -6.68 1.80
CA LEU A 60 4.43 -5.52 1.00
C LEU A 60 5.36 -5.45 -0.20
N VAL A 61 4.80 -5.36 -1.40
CA VAL A 61 5.57 -5.16 -2.62
C VAL A 61 5.27 -3.78 -3.17
N LEU A 62 6.32 -2.98 -3.34
CA LEU A 62 6.24 -1.62 -3.86
C LEU A 62 6.67 -1.62 -5.31
N LEU A 63 5.79 -1.12 -6.18
CA LEU A 63 6.00 -1.03 -7.62
C LEU A 63 5.97 0.41 -8.08
N ASP A 64 6.98 0.81 -8.81
CA ASP A 64 6.97 2.07 -9.54
C ASP A 64 6.27 1.90 -10.89
N SER A 65 6.06 3.00 -11.62
CA SER A 65 5.15 3.16 -12.76
C SER A 65 5.23 2.11 -13.87
N VAL A 66 6.32 1.40 -14.00
CA VAL A 66 6.50 0.37 -15.03
C VAL A 66 6.62 -1.03 -14.45
N GLY A 67 6.43 -1.19 -13.15
CA GLY A 67 6.59 -2.49 -12.50
C GLY A 67 8.02 -3.03 -12.53
N ALA A 68 8.98 -2.21 -12.92
CA ALA A 68 10.40 -2.58 -12.90
C ALA A 68 10.96 -2.43 -11.49
N ASP A 69 11.90 -3.30 -11.11
CA ASP A 69 12.59 -3.22 -9.84
C ASP A 69 11.65 -3.23 -8.61
N PRO A 70 10.82 -4.28 -8.43
CA PRO A 70 9.94 -4.39 -7.27
C PRO A 70 10.75 -4.41 -5.97
N ARG A 71 10.23 -3.72 -4.94
CA ARG A 71 10.81 -3.71 -3.60
C ARG A 71 9.87 -4.45 -2.65
N GLN A 72 10.39 -5.45 -1.94
CA GLN A 72 9.61 -6.22 -0.99
C GLN A 72 10.02 -5.91 0.43
N ILE A 73 9.03 -5.68 1.28
CA ILE A 73 9.21 -5.46 2.71
C ILE A 73 8.44 -6.57 3.44
N ASP A 74 9.15 -7.33 4.27
CA ASP A 74 8.54 -8.41 5.04
C ASP A 74 8.24 -7.92 6.46
N PHE A 75 7.04 -8.25 6.92
CA PHE A 75 6.59 -7.96 8.29
C PHE A 75 6.49 -9.26 9.07
N ASP A 76 6.83 -9.24 10.35
CA ASP A 76 6.65 -10.38 11.26
C ASP A 76 5.28 -10.36 11.93
N MET A 77 4.35 -9.65 11.36
CA MET A 77 2.95 -9.58 11.78
C MET A 77 2.06 -9.34 10.57
N VAL A 78 0.74 -9.44 10.76
CA VAL A 78 -0.24 -9.13 9.73
C VAL A 78 -0.41 -7.62 9.62
N VAL A 79 -0.31 -7.09 8.40
CA VAL A 79 -0.62 -5.69 8.08
C VAL A 79 -2.13 -5.55 7.91
N LYS A 80 -2.73 -4.59 8.58
CA LYS A 80 -4.17 -4.36 8.52
C LYS A 80 -4.61 -3.70 7.22
N ASN A 81 -3.87 -2.70 6.77
CA ASN A 81 -4.18 -1.98 5.54
C ASN A 81 -2.98 -1.20 5.03
N VAL A 82 -3.03 -0.83 3.75
CA VAL A 82 -2.02 -0.02 3.07
C VAL A 82 -2.71 1.00 2.18
N HIS A 83 -2.18 2.22 2.17
CA HIS A 83 -2.60 3.28 1.24
C HIS A 83 -1.38 3.96 0.64
N VAL A 84 -1.42 4.19 -0.67
CA VAL A 84 -0.42 5.01 -1.37
C VAL A 84 -0.96 6.43 -1.43
N MET A 85 -0.22 7.37 -0.85
CA MET A 85 -0.56 8.78 -0.80
C MET A 85 0.72 9.60 -0.85
N ASP A 86 0.73 10.71 -1.60
CA ASP A 86 1.88 11.62 -1.68
C ASP A 86 3.19 10.88 -1.98
N GLU A 87 3.15 9.94 -2.91
CA GLU A 87 4.29 9.16 -3.39
C GLU A 87 4.92 8.24 -2.34
N ASN A 88 4.24 7.98 -1.23
CA ASN A 88 4.67 7.04 -0.19
C ASN A 88 3.62 5.98 0.06
N ALA A 89 4.05 4.85 0.62
CA ALA A 89 3.17 3.81 1.10
C ALA A 89 3.02 3.92 2.61
N TYR A 90 1.78 4.03 3.06
CA TYR A 90 1.42 4.10 4.49
C TYR A 90 0.83 2.77 4.89
N VAL A 91 1.33 2.18 5.96
CA VAL A 91 1.00 0.83 6.40
C VAL A 91 0.51 0.87 7.83
N LEU A 92 -0.67 0.31 8.09
CA LEU A 92 -1.23 0.20 9.43
C LEU A 92 -1.05 -1.24 9.94
N THR A 93 -0.44 -1.36 11.12
CA THR A 93 -0.31 -2.62 11.83
C THR A 93 -0.93 -2.51 13.22
N LYS A 94 -0.93 -3.60 13.99
CA LYS A 94 -1.43 -3.60 15.37
C LYS A 94 -0.61 -2.73 16.32
N VAL A 95 0.61 -2.37 15.96
CA VAL A 95 1.50 -1.57 16.82
C VAL A 95 1.63 -0.13 16.37
N GLY A 96 1.26 0.20 15.14
CA GLY A 96 1.33 1.57 14.68
C GLY A 96 1.26 1.73 13.17
N MET A 97 1.58 2.93 12.73
CA MET A 97 1.64 3.27 11.32
C MET A 97 3.09 3.50 10.89
N GLU A 98 3.48 2.89 9.79
CA GLU A 98 4.78 3.05 9.19
C GLU A 98 4.65 3.66 7.80
N THR A 99 5.60 4.48 7.41
CA THR A 99 5.64 5.11 6.09
C THR A 99 6.91 4.68 5.35
N TYR A 100 6.73 4.26 4.10
CA TYR A 100 7.83 3.82 3.24
C TYR A 100 7.86 4.62 1.95
N SER A 101 9.05 5.01 1.51
CA SER A 101 9.26 5.48 0.14
C SER A 101 9.31 4.27 -0.80
N PHE A 102 9.13 4.52 -2.10
CA PHE A 102 9.04 3.41 -3.09
C PHE A 102 10.39 2.77 -3.41
N ASP A 103 11.49 3.27 -2.86
CA ASP A 103 12.78 2.59 -2.88
C ASP A 103 12.94 1.55 -1.75
N GLY A 104 11.92 1.40 -0.89
CA GLY A 104 11.91 0.48 0.23
C GLY A 104 12.41 1.04 1.55
N THR A 105 12.73 2.33 1.60
CA THR A 105 13.24 2.98 2.81
C THR A 105 12.09 3.36 3.74
N GLN A 106 12.18 2.96 5.01
CA GLN A 106 11.24 3.40 6.03
C GLN A 106 11.51 4.86 6.39
N LYS A 107 10.50 5.71 6.23
CA LYS A 107 10.62 7.15 6.46
C LYS A 107 10.17 7.57 7.85
N SER A 108 9.14 6.93 8.39
CA SER A 108 8.60 7.27 9.70
C SER A 108 7.87 6.09 10.32
N SER A 109 7.66 6.17 11.63
CA SER A 109 6.88 5.23 12.41
C SER A 109 6.19 5.99 13.53
N VAL A 110 4.88 5.77 13.69
CA VAL A 110 4.07 6.40 14.73
C VAL A 110 3.29 5.31 15.45
N GLU A 111 3.33 5.32 16.78
CA GLU A 111 2.54 4.38 17.58
C GLU A 111 1.05 4.69 17.43
N VAL A 112 0.25 3.65 17.15
CA VAL A 112 -1.20 3.73 17.02
C VAL A 112 -1.78 2.54 17.77
N SER A 113 -2.85 2.79 18.53
CA SER A 113 -3.56 1.72 19.26
C SER A 113 -4.07 0.64 18.31
N ASP A 114 -4.10 -0.61 18.78
CA ASP A 114 -4.61 -1.76 18.02
C ASP A 114 -6.12 -1.70 17.76
N SER A 115 -6.82 -0.68 18.23
CA SER A 115 -8.26 -0.55 18.07
C SER A 115 -8.71 -0.03 16.71
N TYR A 116 -7.80 0.25 15.79
CA TYR A 116 -8.11 0.77 14.47
C TYR A 116 -7.83 -0.26 13.39
N ASP A 117 -8.68 -0.26 12.34
CA ASP A 117 -8.60 -1.22 11.24
C ASP A 117 -8.24 -0.58 9.91
N ASP A 118 -8.46 0.72 9.78
CA ASP A 118 -8.17 1.47 8.56
C ASP A 118 -7.83 2.92 8.89
N PHE A 119 -7.39 3.65 7.90
CA PHE A 119 -6.98 5.04 8.05
C PHE A 119 -7.13 5.80 6.73
N LEU A 120 -7.14 7.12 6.84
CA LEU A 120 -7.09 8.03 5.71
C LEU A 120 -6.29 9.26 6.11
N ARG A 121 -5.40 9.71 5.24
CA ARG A 121 -4.66 10.94 5.44
C ARG A 121 -5.25 12.05 4.59
N ILE A 122 -5.54 13.20 5.22
CA ILE A 122 -5.97 14.41 4.54
C ILE A 122 -5.10 15.55 5.06
N ASP A 123 -4.24 16.09 4.20
CA ASP A 123 -3.27 17.12 4.54
C ASP A 123 -2.38 16.66 5.72
N LYS A 124 -2.34 17.38 6.81
CA LYS A 124 -1.55 17.04 8.01
C LYS A 124 -2.31 16.19 9.02
N TYR A 125 -3.53 15.78 8.70
CA TYR A 125 -4.36 15.01 9.61
C TYR A 125 -4.44 13.56 9.17
N LEU A 126 -4.31 12.67 10.15
CA LEU A 126 -4.55 11.24 9.99
C LEU A 126 -5.87 10.91 10.66
N PHE A 127 -6.79 10.33 9.89
CA PHE A 127 -8.06 9.83 10.41
C PHE A 127 -7.95 8.33 10.56
N LEU A 128 -8.26 7.85 11.76
CA LEU A 128 -8.18 6.43 12.11
C LEU A 128 -9.58 5.89 12.33
N PHE A 129 -9.88 4.78 11.69
CA PHE A 129 -11.20 4.17 11.70
C PHE A 129 -11.16 2.87 12.50
N GLY A 130 -11.93 2.80 13.57
CA GLY A 130 -12.18 1.59 14.34
C GLY A 130 -13.57 1.05 14.10
N TYR A 131 -13.96 0.03 14.86
CA TYR A 131 -15.26 -0.62 14.73
C TYR A 131 -16.42 0.38 14.89
N ASP A 132 -16.36 1.23 15.90
CA ASP A 132 -17.44 2.17 16.25
C ASP A 132 -16.93 3.59 16.50
N LYS A 133 -15.73 3.92 16.02
CA LYS A 133 -15.12 5.22 16.26
C LYS A 133 -14.28 5.69 15.10
N ILE A 134 -14.17 7.00 15.00
CA ILE A 134 -13.26 7.70 14.08
C ILE A 134 -12.48 8.69 14.93
N ASP A 135 -11.17 8.61 14.91
CA ASP A 135 -10.29 9.52 15.62
C ASP A 135 -9.38 10.25 14.65
N ARG A 136 -9.01 11.46 15.01
CA ARG A 136 -8.08 12.28 14.26
C ARG A 136 -6.84 12.53 15.08
N MET A 137 -5.68 12.40 14.44
CA MET A 137 -4.42 12.83 15.03
C MET A 137 -3.63 13.66 14.04
N ASP A 138 -2.74 14.51 14.54
CA ASP A 138 -1.81 15.26 13.70
C ASP A 138 -0.73 14.29 13.20
N PHE A 139 -0.42 14.40 11.91
CA PHE A 139 0.58 13.55 11.29
C PHE A 139 1.46 14.41 10.39
N ALA A 140 2.72 14.59 10.81
CA ALA A 140 3.73 15.30 10.04
C ALA A 140 4.73 14.29 9.46
N ASN A 141 4.99 14.42 8.18
CA ASN A 141 6.03 13.63 7.52
C ASN A 141 7.42 14.17 7.85
#